data_36af335f868dba8dac505bbdf2dcdc82
#
_entry.id   36af335f868dba8dac505bbdf2dcdc82
#
_cell.length_a   1.000
_cell.length_b   1.000
_cell.length_c   1.000
_cell.angle_alpha   90.00
_cell.angle_beta   90.00
_cell.angle_gamma   90.00
#
_symmetry.space_group_name_H-M   'P 1'
#
loop_
_entity.id
_entity.type
_entity.pdbx_description
1 polymer ?
#
loop_
_entity_poly.entity_id
_entity_poly.type
_entity_poly.pdbx_seq_one_letter_code
_entity_poly.pdbx_strand_id
1 'polypeptide(L)'
;MADFDLAYAPVAKWEGGWTHDSGDKGGETFRGCARNFFPNEPIWPVIDREKSHPSYKQGKAAFSAHLMGIPSLTGCVKGWYKKEWWDKLGLERFDQIVADELFEQAVNLGKAGMGRYLQRLCNAFNWR
;
A
#
# COMPACT_ATOMS: atom_id res chain seq x y z
N MET A 1 -14.61 15.51 8.34
CA MET A 1 -13.55 15.08 7.41
C MET A 1 -13.22 13.61 7.64
N ALA A 2 -12.95 12.89 6.59
CA ALA A 2 -12.66 11.46 6.70
C ALA A 2 -11.32 11.20 7.41
N ASP A 3 -11.29 10.12 8.17
CA ASP A 3 -10.12 9.69 8.94
C ASP A 3 -9.41 8.57 8.18
N PHE A 4 -8.12 8.77 7.93
CA PHE A 4 -7.29 7.78 7.22
C PHE A 4 -7.17 6.47 7.99
N ASP A 5 -7.02 6.52 9.31
CA ASP A 5 -6.83 5.31 10.10
C ASP A 5 -8.02 4.35 9.98
N LEU A 6 -9.22 4.91 9.94
CA LEU A 6 -10.44 4.11 9.75
C LEU A 6 -10.49 3.47 8.36
N ALA A 7 -10.06 4.20 7.33
CA ALA A 7 -10.05 3.69 5.96
C ALA A 7 -8.94 2.65 5.77
N TYR A 8 -7.80 2.84 6.40
CA TYR A 8 -6.62 1.99 6.25
C TYR A 8 -6.77 0.63 6.94
N ALA A 9 -7.44 0.57 8.08
CA ALA A 9 -7.50 -0.65 8.88
C ALA A 9 -8.01 -1.89 8.10
N PRO A 10 -9.10 -1.82 7.31
CA PRO A 10 -9.53 -2.95 6.50
C PRO A 10 -8.53 -3.30 5.39
N VAL A 11 -7.92 -2.29 4.75
CA VAL A 11 -6.95 -2.49 3.67
C VAL A 11 -5.70 -3.19 4.19
N ALA A 12 -5.23 -2.80 5.38
CA ALA A 12 -4.05 -3.40 5.99
C ALA A 12 -4.18 -4.90 6.20
N LYS A 13 -5.39 -5.40 6.41
CA LYS A 13 -5.65 -6.84 6.60
C LYS A 13 -5.48 -7.64 5.31
N TRP A 14 -5.70 -7.02 4.17
CA TRP A 14 -5.67 -7.69 2.87
C TRP A 14 -4.31 -7.58 2.19
N GLU A 15 -3.47 -6.63 2.61
CA GLU A 15 -2.17 -6.46 2.01
C GLU A 15 -1.24 -7.62 2.40
N GLY A 16 -0.53 -8.13 1.40
CA GLY A 16 0.41 -9.25 1.58
C GLY A 16 1.64 -8.85 2.37
N GLY A 17 2.52 -9.82 2.59
CA GLY A 17 3.78 -9.61 3.25
C GLY A 17 4.88 -9.23 2.27
N TRP A 18 6.07 -9.81 2.50
CA TRP A 18 7.24 -9.59 1.66
C TRP A 18 7.32 -10.65 0.56
N THR A 19 7.65 -10.20 -0.65
CA THR A 19 7.93 -11.07 -1.79
C THR A 19 9.11 -10.53 -2.59
N HIS A 20 9.84 -11.43 -3.23
CA HIS A 20 10.88 -11.04 -4.19
C HIS A 20 10.87 -12.03 -5.33
N ASP A 21 10.04 -11.75 -6.32
CA ASP A 21 9.85 -12.60 -7.48
C ASP A 21 10.58 -11.96 -8.67
N SER A 22 11.55 -12.67 -9.24
CA SER A 22 12.38 -12.15 -10.32
C SER A 22 11.60 -11.85 -11.61
N GLY A 23 10.41 -12.44 -11.77
CA GLY A 23 9.55 -12.18 -12.92
C GLY A 23 8.64 -10.96 -12.75
N ASP A 24 8.61 -10.37 -11.57
CA ASP A 24 7.74 -9.23 -11.29
C ASP A 24 8.43 -7.91 -11.66
N LYS A 25 7.74 -7.06 -12.42
CA LYS A 25 8.24 -5.73 -12.80
C LYS A 25 8.53 -4.83 -11.61
N GLY A 26 7.77 -4.98 -10.53
CA GLY A 26 7.98 -4.23 -9.30
C GLY A 26 9.19 -4.70 -8.51
N GLY A 27 9.68 -5.90 -8.77
CA GLY A 27 10.79 -6.53 -8.05
C GLY A 27 10.40 -6.88 -6.63
N GLU A 28 11.29 -6.59 -5.67
CA GLU A 28 11.03 -6.81 -4.26
C GLU A 28 9.83 -5.97 -3.82
N THR A 29 8.90 -6.58 -3.08
CA THR A 29 7.65 -5.92 -2.66
C THR A 29 7.38 -6.22 -1.21
N PHE A 30 6.96 -5.21 -0.45
CA PHE A 30 6.52 -5.37 0.94
C PHE A 30 5.18 -4.67 1.13
N ARG A 31 4.14 -5.44 1.46
CA ARG A 31 2.79 -4.96 1.72
C ARG A 31 2.28 -4.00 0.64
N GLY A 32 2.49 -4.38 -0.62
CA GLY A 32 2.05 -3.59 -1.76
C GLY A 32 3.02 -2.54 -2.26
N CYS A 33 4.03 -2.17 -1.47
CA CYS A 33 5.05 -1.22 -1.89
C CYS A 33 6.15 -1.94 -2.67
N ALA A 34 6.29 -1.59 -3.94
CA ALA A 34 7.26 -2.23 -4.85
C ALA A 34 8.54 -1.41 -4.92
N ARG A 35 9.67 -2.07 -4.68
CA ARG A 35 10.98 -1.40 -4.60
C ARG A 35 11.37 -0.70 -5.90
N ASN A 36 11.11 -1.31 -7.04
CA ASN A 36 11.50 -0.74 -8.33
C ASN A 36 10.75 0.56 -8.64
N PHE A 37 9.52 0.71 -8.11
CA PHE A 37 8.73 1.92 -8.31
C PHE A 37 8.92 2.95 -7.19
N PHE A 38 9.30 2.50 -6.00
CA PHE A 38 9.48 3.35 -4.82
C PHE A 38 10.80 3.03 -4.12
N PRO A 39 11.95 3.21 -4.83
CA PRO A 39 13.25 2.76 -4.30
C PRO A 39 13.77 3.57 -3.13
N ASN A 40 13.23 4.77 -2.92
CA ASN A 40 13.70 5.68 -1.88
C ASN A 40 12.90 5.61 -0.58
N GLU A 41 11.93 4.68 -0.49
CA GLU A 41 11.15 4.54 0.72
C GLU A 41 12.01 4.00 1.88
N PRO A 42 11.79 4.49 3.11
CA PRO A 42 12.63 4.14 4.25
C PRO A 42 12.53 2.68 4.69
N ILE A 43 11.57 1.93 4.17
CA ILE A 43 11.45 0.51 4.48
C ILE A 43 12.62 -0.32 3.92
N TRP A 44 13.20 0.08 2.78
CA TRP A 44 14.18 -0.75 2.08
C TRP A 44 15.49 -0.92 2.83
N PRO A 45 16.11 0.13 3.40
CA PRO A 45 17.30 -0.08 4.24
C PRO A 45 17.05 -0.98 5.45
N VAL A 46 15.86 -0.90 6.03
CA VAL A 46 15.48 -1.74 7.17
C VAL A 46 15.34 -3.19 6.71
N ILE A 47 14.63 -3.43 5.61
CA ILE A 47 14.46 -4.78 5.05
C ILE A 47 15.81 -5.38 4.67
N ASP A 48 16.68 -4.60 4.03
CA ASP A 48 18.02 -5.07 3.64
C ASP A 48 18.84 -5.50 4.85
N ARG A 49 18.78 -4.75 5.94
CA ARG A 49 19.45 -5.09 7.18
C ARG A 49 18.90 -6.38 7.78
N GLU A 50 17.58 -6.56 7.73
CA GLU A 50 16.91 -7.73 8.29
C GLU A 50 17.18 -9.01 7.48
N LYS A 51 17.73 -8.91 6.27
CA LYS A 51 18.12 -10.10 5.50
C LYS A 51 19.24 -10.91 6.13
N SER A 52 19.93 -10.36 7.13
CA SER A 52 20.88 -11.11 7.96
C SER A 52 20.21 -11.93 9.06
N HIS A 53 18.91 -11.71 9.30
CA HIS A 53 18.16 -12.48 10.29
C HIS A 53 17.95 -13.93 9.80
N PRO A 54 17.99 -14.94 10.70
CA PRO A 54 17.84 -16.34 10.31
C PRO A 54 16.57 -16.64 9.50
N SER A 55 15.50 -15.90 9.71
CA SER A 55 14.23 -16.10 8.99
C SER A 55 14.38 -15.95 7.47
N TYR A 56 15.33 -15.12 7.01
CA TYR A 56 15.54 -14.94 5.57
C TYR A 56 15.92 -16.25 4.87
N LYS A 57 16.78 -17.06 5.53
CA LYS A 57 17.19 -18.37 5.00
C LYS A 57 16.11 -19.42 5.13
N GLN A 58 15.15 -19.22 6.03
CA GLN A 58 14.04 -20.14 6.25
C GLN A 58 12.96 -20.07 5.17
N GLY A 59 13.02 -19.03 4.34
CA GLY A 59 12.11 -18.88 3.22
C GLY A 59 11.21 -17.65 3.31
N LYS A 60 10.47 -17.43 2.25
CA LYS A 60 9.62 -16.25 2.08
C LYS A 60 8.60 -16.06 3.21
N ALA A 61 7.91 -17.13 3.59
CA ALA A 61 6.88 -17.04 4.63
C ALA A 61 7.47 -16.65 5.99
N ALA A 62 8.61 -17.24 6.36
CA ALA A 62 9.27 -16.95 7.62
C ALA A 62 9.81 -15.51 7.66
N PHE A 63 10.44 -15.07 6.58
CA PHE A 63 10.95 -13.71 6.49
C PHE A 63 9.83 -12.68 6.49
N SER A 64 8.76 -12.94 5.75
CA SER A 64 7.57 -12.09 5.73
C SER A 64 6.98 -11.92 7.13
N ALA A 65 6.81 -13.02 7.86
CA ALA A 65 6.29 -12.97 9.23
C ALA A 65 7.22 -12.17 10.15
N HIS A 66 8.53 -12.34 10.01
CA HIS A 66 9.51 -11.57 10.78
C HIS A 66 9.39 -10.08 10.54
N LEU A 67 9.33 -9.66 9.26
CA LEU A 67 9.21 -8.25 8.91
C LEU A 67 7.90 -7.63 9.40
N MET A 68 6.81 -8.37 9.31
CA MET A 68 5.50 -7.88 9.74
C MET A 68 5.41 -7.66 11.24
N GLY A 69 6.32 -8.26 12.01
CA GLY A 69 6.44 -8.04 13.45
C GLY A 69 7.26 -6.81 13.84
N ILE A 70 7.82 -6.08 12.88
CA ILE A 70 8.64 -4.89 13.13
C ILE A 70 7.78 -3.63 13.06
N PRO A 71 7.47 -2.96 14.20
CA PRO A 71 6.56 -1.82 14.20
C PRO A 71 7.00 -0.66 13.31
N SER A 72 8.31 -0.40 13.21
CA SER A 72 8.82 0.67 12.37
C SER A 72 8.51 0.44 10.89
N LEU A 73 8.57 -0.82 10.43
CA LEU A 73 8.22 -1.15 9.05
C LEU A 73 6.73 -0.98 8.78
N THR A 74 5.89 -1.47 9.67
CA THR A 74 4.43 -1.34 9.50
C THR A 74 4.00 0.12 9.54
N GLY A 75 4.64 0.92 10.38
CA GLY A 75 4.39 2.36 10.44
C GLY A 75 4.80 3.09 9.17
N CYS A 76 5.95 2.75 8.61
CA CYS A 76 6.43 3.33 7.35
C CYS A 76 5.52 2.98 6.18
N VAL A 77 5.05 1.73 6.11
CA VAL A 77 4.11 1.30 5.06
C VAL A 77 2.79 2.06 5.17
N LYS A 78 2.27 2.21 6.38
CA LYS A 78 1.05 2.98 6.62
C LYS A 78 1.22 4.43 6.14
N GLY A 79 2.35 5.05 6.45
CA GLY A 79 2.69 6.40 5.98
C GLY A 79 2.79 6.48 4.45
N TRP A 80 3.33 5.43 3.82
CA TRP A 80 3.39 5.35 2.37
C TRP A 80 1.99 5.33 1.73
N TYR A 81 1.07 4.52 2.26
CA TYR A 81 -0.31 4.49 1.77
C TYR A 81 -0.99 5.85 1.94
N LYS A 82 -0.77 6.51 3.08
CA LYS A 82 -1.33 7.85 3.31
C LYS A 82 -0.81 8.84 2.27
N LYS A 83 0.50 8.89 2.09
CA LYS A 83 1.14 9.84 1.17
C LYS A 83 0.77 9.56 -0.30
N GLU A 84 0.88 8.30 -0.72
CA GLU A 84 0.76 7.94 -2.13
C GLU A 84 -0.68 7.80 -2.61
N TRP A 85 -1.60 7.48 -1.72
CA TRP A 85 -2.99 7.23 -2.10
C TRP A 85 -3.95 8.25 -1.48
N TRP A 86 -3.97 8.31 -0.16
CA TRP A 86 -4.93 9.13 0.57
C TRP A 86 -4.76 10.62 0.28
N ASP A 87 -3.55 11.14 0.49
CA ASP A 87 -3.27 12.56 0.32
C ASP A 87 -3.32 12.97 -1.15
N LYS A 88 -2.74 12.16 -2.04
CA LYS A 88 -2.74 12.48 -3.47
C LYS A 88 -4.13 12.50 -4.08
N LEU A 89 -5.05 11.67 -3.60
CA LEU A 89 -6.44 11.66 -4.05
C LEU A 89 -7.32 12.63 -3.28
N GLY A 90 -6.81 13.25 -2.22
CA GLY A 90 -7.55 14.20 -1.41
C GLY A 90 -8.76 13.59 -0.71
N LEU A 91 -8.63 12.36 -0.22
CA LEU A 91 -9.77 11.58 0.28
C LEU A 91 -10.33 12.11 1.59
N GLU A 92 -9.55 12.86 2.38
CA GLU A 92 -10.03 13.39 3.66
C GLU A 92 -11.22 14.34 3.51
N ARG A 93 -11.41 14.94 2.33
CA ARG A 93 -12.51 15.87 2.06
C ARG A 93 -13.87 15.21 1.88
N PHE A 94 -13.90 13.88 1.75
CA PHE A 94 -15.15 13.14 1.57
C PHE A 94 -15.71 12.68 2.92
N ASP A 95 -16.98 12.27 2.93
CA ASP A 95 -17.54 11.56 4.08
C ASP A 95 -16.83 10.24 4.28
N GLN A 96 -16.78 9.75 5.51
CA GLN A 96 -16.01 8.56 5.85
C GLN A 96 -16.38 7.36 4.98
N ILE A 97 -17.68 7.11 4.79
CA ILE A 97 -18.14 5.94 3.99
C ILE A 97 -17.61 6.03 2.56
N VAL A 98 -17.68 7.22 1.96
CA VAL A 98 -17.20 7.46 0.60
C VAL A 98 -15.68 7.34 0.53
N ALA A 99 -14.98 7.93 1.48
CA ALA A 99 -13.52 7.88 1.54
C ALA A 99 -13.01 6.44 1.70
N ASP A 100 -13.65 5.65 2.55
CA ASP A 100 -13.30 4.24 2.76
C ASP A 100 -13.40 3.46 1.44
N GLU A 101 -14.50 3.64 0.72
CA GLU A 101 -14.72 2.96 -0.55
C GLU A 101 -13.73 3.40 -1.62
N LEU A 102 -13.51 4.70 -1.75
CA LEU A 102 -12.58 5.24 -2.74
C LEU A 102 -11.15 4.79 -2.46
N PHE A 103 -10.74 4.75 -1.19
CA PHE A 103 -9.41 4.29 -0.81
C PHE A 103 -9.21 2.81 -1.15
N GLU A 104 -10.15 1.96 -0.78
CA GLU A 104 -10.10 0.54 -1.07
C GLU A 104 -10.03 0.28 -2.58
N GLN A 105 -10.88 0.95 -3.36
CA GLN A 105 -10.87 0.81 -4.80
C GLN A 105 -9.58 1.33 -5.43
N ALA A 106 -9.04 2.44 -4.93
CA ALA A 106 -7.80 3.01 -5.42
C ALA A 106 -6.61 2.04 -5.22
N VAL A 107 -6.52 1.43 -4.05
CA VAL A 107 -5.46 0.45 -3.76
C VAL A 107 -5.60 -0.77 -4.66
N ASN A 108 -6.81 -1.27 -4.85
CA ASN A 108 -7.07 -2.46 -5.68
C ASN A 108 -6.83 -2.20 -7.16
N LEU A 109 -7.22 -1.04 -7.68
CA LEU A 109 -7.15 -0.72 -9.11
C LEU A 109 -5.83 -0.05 -9.53
N GLY A 110 -5.07 0.46 -8.57
CA GLY A 110 -3.95 1.33 -8.84
C GLY A 110 -4.41 2.75 -9.20
N LYS A 111 -3.48 3.71 -9.16
CA LYS A 111 -3.82 5.13 -9.38
C LYS A 111 -4.42 5.39 -10.75
N ALA A 112 -3.86 4.78 -11.80
CA ALA A 112 -4.36 4.95 -13.17
C ALA A 112 -5.75 4.33 -13.34
N GLY A 113 -5.96 3.15 -12.75
CA GLY A 113 -7.27 2.49 -12.77
C GLY A 113 -8.32 3.31 -12.05
N MET A 114 -7.94 3.93 -10.92
CA MET A 114 -8.84 4.77 -10.15
C MET A 114 -9.24 6.03 -10.92
N GLY A 115 -8.31 6.65 -11.63
CA GLY A 115 -8.61 7.79 -12.48
C GLY A 115 -9.67 7.45 -13.53
N ARG A 116 -9.54 6.31 -14.20
CA ARG A 116 -10.51 5.83 -15.16
C ARG A 116 -11.87 5.53 -14.52
N TYR A 117 -11.86 4.93 -13.33
CA TYR A 117 -13.07 4.62 -12.59
C TYR A 117 -13.84 5.90 -12.22
N LEU A 118 -13.15 6.90 -11.68
CA LEU A 118 -13.75 8.19 -11.35
C LEU A 118 -14.30 8.90 -12.58
N GLN A 119 -13.58 8.84 -13.70
CA GLN A 119 -14.05 9.44 -14.95
C GLN A 119 -15.34 8.79 -15.45
N ARG A 120 -15.43 7.46 -15.34
CA ARG A 120 -16.64 6.73 -15.70
C ARG A 120 -17.83 7.13 -14.83
N LEU A 121 -17.61 7.28 -13.52
CA LEU A 121 -18.65 7.72 -12.60
C LEU A 121 -19.12 9.13 -12.94
N CYS A 122 -18.21 10.05 -13.20
CA CYS A 122 -18.54 11.42 -13.57
C CYS A 122 -19.35 11.45 -14.88
N ASN A 123 -18.96 10.65 -15.86
CA ASN A 123 -19.68 10.55 -17.14
C ASN A 123 -21.09 9.98 -16.96
N ALA A 124 -21.22 8.93 -16.13
CA ALA A 124 -22.50 8.27 -15.89
C ALA A 124 -23.51 9.20 -15.19
N PHE A 125 -23.03 10.10 -14.35
CA PHE A 125 -23.87 11.02 -13.60
C PHE A 125 -23.88 12.44 -14.18
N ASN A 126 -23.26 12.63 -15.33
CA ASN A 126 -23.14 13.95 -15.99
C ASN A 126 -22.49 15.01 -15.07
N TRP A 127 -21.59 14.61 -14.23
CA TRP A 127 -20.84 15.53 -13.38
C TRP A 127 -19.76 16.22 -14.21
N ARG A 128 -19.68 17.53 -14.07
CA ARG A 128 -18.70 18.34 -14.79
C ARG A 128 -17.91 19.22 -13.84
#